data_6742f2da62afe2a4a9718772806cfc37
#
_entry.id   6742f2da62afe2a4a9718772806cfc37
#
_cell.length_a   1.000
_cell.length_b   1.000
_cell.length_c   1.000
_cell.angle_alpha   90.00
_cell.angle_beta   90.00
_cell.angle_gamma   90.00
#
_symmetry.space_group_name_H-M   'P 1'
#
loop_
_entity.id
_entity.type
_entity.pdbx_description
1 polymer ?
#
loop_
_entity_poly.entity_id
_entity_poly.type
_entity_poly.pdbx_seq_one_letter_code
_entity_poly.pdbx_strand_id
1 'polypeptide(L)'
;SLLNAQWAPWYEFQLPGKVPARAFRPVPAQPAGLLRVHRRADPLLPAREMPRYQRFVRAVYTAPGQGLATVVANATGRRIPVPPAAALPRDLSGVDWVRLYRAVVARPAGEPPDR
;
A
#
# COMPACT_ATOMS: atom_id res chain seq x y z
N SER A 1 -5.18 4.01 -2.74
CA SER A 1 -4.44 4.84 -3.69
C SER A 1 -2.94 4.63 -3.55
N LEU A 2 -2.22 4.99 -4.58
CA LEU A 2 -0.76 4.92 -4.56
C LEU A 2 -0.17 5.70 -3.38
N LEU A 3 -0.66 6.91 -3.17
CA LEU A 3 -0.17 7.77 -2.09
C LEU A 3 -0.37 7.13 -0.72
N ASN A 4 -1.58 6.65 -0.46
CA ASN A 4 -1.88 5.99 0.81
C ASN A 4 -0.99 4.76 1.02
N ALA A 5 -0.79 3.95 -0.02
CA ALA A 5 0.04 2.76 0.05
C ALA A 5 1.51 3.11 0.35
N GLN A 6 2.02 4.18 -0.26
CA GLN A 6 3.41 4.60 -0.07
C GLN A 6 3.70 5.11 1.34
N TRP A 7 2.70 5.62 2.04
CA TRP A 7 2.85 6.16 3.39
C TRP A 7 2.31 5.24 4.48
N ALA A 8 1.63 4.16 4.10
CA ALA A 8 0.94 3.28 5.04
C ALA A 8 1.80 2.74 6.20
N PRO A 9 3.10 2.41 6.03
CA PRO A 9 3.90 1.93 7.15
C PRO A 9 4.07 2.94 8.28
N TRP A 10 3.94 4.24 7.99
CA TRP A 10 4.22 5.32 8.95
C TRP A 10 2.99 6.10 9.35
N TYR A 11 1.89 6.00 8.60
CA TYR A 11 0.66 6.73 8.85
C TYR A 11 -0.55 5.83 8.70
N GLU A 12 -1.54 6.04 9.55
CA GLU A 12 -2.85 5.43 9.38
C GLU A 12 -3.78 6.41 8.70
N PHE A 13 -4.50 5.92 7.72
CA PHE A 13 -5.49 6.71 6.97
C PHE A 13 -6.86 6.17 7.32
N GLN A 14 -7.72 7.04 7.85
CA GLN A 14 -9.05 6.68 8.30
C GLN A 14 -10.09 7.57 7.64
N LEU A 15 -11.18 6.93 7.21
CA LEU A 15 -12.38 7.64 6.74
C LEU A 15 -13.43 7.42 7.81
N PRO A 16 -13.60 8.36 8.75
CA PRO A 16 -14.54 8.18 9.85
C PRO A 16 -16.00 8.15 9.41
N GLY A 17 -16.27 8.43 8.14
CA GLY A 17 -17.59 8.40 7.56
C GLY A 17 -17.78 9.56 6.61
N LYS A 18 -18.91 9.56 5.88
CA LYS A 18 -19.27 10.67 5.01
C LYS A 18 -20.02 11.72 5.81
N VAL A 19 -19.60 12.96 5.66
CA VAL A 19 -20.34 14.09 6.25
C VAL A 19 -21.43 14.48 5.27
N PRO A 20 -22.71 14.59 5.70
CA PRO A 20 -23.79 15.02 4.81
C PRO A 20 -23.48 16.39 4.20
N ALA A 21 -23.86 16.58 2.93
CA ALA A 21 -23.63 17.85 2.24
C ALA A 21 -24.20 19.05 3.00
N ARG A 22 -25.35 18.88 3.66
CA ARG A 22 -26.00 19.93 4.44
C ARG A 22 -25.19 20.43 5.64
N ALA A 23 -24.14 19.70 6.03
CA ALA A 23 -23.28 20.10 7.14
C ALA A 23 -22.26 21.17 6.73
N PHE A 24 -22.17 21.49 5.44
CA PHE A 24 -21.21 22.44 4.90
C PHE A 24 -21.91 23.74 4.50
N ARG A 25 -21.11 24.81 4.48
CA ARG A 25 -21.59 26.13 4.02
C ARG A 25 -20.52 26.78 3.12
N PRO A 26 -20.81 26.97 1.80
CA PRO A 26 -22.04 26.57 1.10
C PRO A 26 -22.17 25.04 1.01
N VAL A 27 -23.44 24.59 0.82
CA VAL A 27 -23.73 23.16 0.73
C VAL A 27 -23.12 22.60 -0.56
N PRO A 28 -22.23 21.58 -0.50
CA PRO A 28 -21.69 20.97 -1.71
C PRO A 28 -22.73 20.08 -2.39
N ALA A 29 -22.52 19.81 -3.67
CA ALA A 29 -23.42 18.98 -4.45
C ALA A 29 -23.43 17.52 -4.00
N GLN A 30 -22.34 17.05 -3.36
CA GLN A 30 -22.20 15.67 -2.90
C GLN A 30 -21.69 15.66 -1.45
N PRO A 31 -22.01 14.59 -0.69
CA PRO A 31 -21.43 14.43 0.65
C PRO A 31 -19.90 14.41 0.58
N ALA A 32 -19.25 15.11 1.48
CA ALA A 32 -17.80 15.10 1.59
C ALA A 32 -17.34 13.95 2.49
N GLY A 33 -16.24 13.32 2.11
CA GLY A 33 -15.52 12.41 2.98
C GLY A 33 -14.47 13.16 3.78
N LEU A 34 -14.32 12.81 5.05
CA LEU A 34 -13.25 13.32 5.89
C LEU A 34 -12.15 12.29 5.98
N LEU A 35 -10.94 12.66 5.55
CA LEU A 35 -9.78 11.82 5.70
C LEU A 35 -9.03 12.22 6.96
N ARG A 36 -8.87 11.26 7.87
CA ARG A 36 -8.07 11.45 9.06
C ARG A 36 -6.74 10.74 8.87
N VAL A 37 -5.65 11.47 9.10
CA VAL A 37 -4.30 10.92 8.98
C VAL A 37 -3.63 10.97 10.35
N HIS A 38 -3.20 9.82 10.83
CA HIS A 38 -2.50 9.70 12.10
C HIS A 38 -1.12 9.11 11.90
N ARG A 39 -0.12 9.74 12.50
CA ARG A 39 1.21 9.15 12.56
C ARG A 39 1.17 7.92 13.46
N ARG A 40 1.72 6.81 12.98
CA ARG A 40 1.77 5.60 13.79
C ARG A 40 2.77 5.78 14.92
N ALA A 41 2.36 5.40 16.16
CA ALA A 41 3.25 5.36 17.30
C ALA A 41 4.35 4.31 17.07
N ASP A 42 3.96 3.16 16.52
CA ASP A 42 4.86 2.08 16.16
C ASP A 42 4.83 1.85 14.65
N PRO A 43 5.77 2.46 13.89
CA PRO A 43 5.82 2.26 12.45
C PRO A 43 5.98 0.80 12.08
N LEU A 44 5.37 0.41 10.95
CA LEU A 44 5.47 -0.96 10.46
C LEU A 44 6.83 -1.26 9.81
N LEU A 45 7.55 -0.22 9.41
CA LEU A 45 8.90 -0.31 8.85
C LEU A 45 9.77 0.81 9.42
N PRO A 46 11.10 0.58 9.53
CA PRO A 46 12.02 1.66 9.88
C PRO A 46 11.99 2.79 8.85
N ALA A 47 12.19 4.02 9.31
CA ALA A 47 12.18 5.19 8.43
C ALA A 47 13.21 5.09 7.30
N ARG A 48 14.34 4.44 7.54
CA ARG A 48 15.39 4.26 6.53
C ARG A 48 14.93 3.42 5.33
N GLU A 49 13.87 2.62 5.49
CA GLU A 49 13.31 1.80 4.42
C GLU A 49 12.37 2.59 3.50
N MET A 50 12.05 3.82 3.86
CA MET A 50 11.04 4.60 3.14
C MET A 50 11.31 4.73 1.63
N PRO A 51 12.51 5.14 1.18
CA PRO A 51 12.73 5.27 -0.27
C PRO A 51 12.57 3.95 -1.02
N ARG A 52 13.10 2.88 -0.47
CA ARG A 52 13.04 1.55 -1.08
C ARG A 52 11.61 1.02 -1.12
N TYR A 53 10.89 1.17 -0.01
CA TYR A 53 9.50 0.76 0.08
C TYR A 53 8.62 1.52 -0.92
N GLN A 54 8.77 2.84 -0.97
CA GLN A 54 7.96 3.67 -1.87
C GLN A 54 8.22 3.36 -3.34
N ARG A 55 9.46 3.05 -3.71
CA ARG A 55 9.78 2.58 -5.07
C ARG A 55 9.11 1.24 -5.38
N PHE A 56 9.12 0.33 -4.42
CA PHE A 56 8.44 -0.96 -4.57
C PHE A 56 6.94 -0.78 -4.82
N VAL A 57 6.28 0.03 -4.00
CA VAL A 57 4.85 0.29 -4.15
C VAL A 57 4.54 0.88 -5.52
N ARG A 58 5.32 1.87 -5.94
CA ARG A 58 5.14 2.48 -7.26
C ARG A 58 5.32 1.45 -8.37
N ALA A 59 6.33 0.60 -8.27
CA ALA A 59 6.57 -0.43 -9.27
C ALA A 59 5.38 -1.38 -9.41
N VAL A 60 4.78 -1.78 -8.29
CA VAL A 60 3.60 -2.65 -8.32
C VAL A 60 2.39 -1.92 -8.93
N TYR A 61 2.17 -0.67 -8.56
CA TYR A 61 1.04 0.11 -9.08
C TYR A 61 1.14 0.38 -10.58
N THR A 62 2.35 0.46 -11.11
CA THR A 62 2.58 0.80 -12.53
C THR A 62 2.90 -0.41 -13.41
N ALA A 63 3.10 -1.59 -12.82
CA ALA A 63 3.43 -2.79 -13.59
C ALA A 63 2.23 -3.27 -14.40
N PRO A 64 2.47 -3.81 -15.61
CA PRO A 64 1.40 -4.37 -16.41
C PRO A 64 0.97 -5.73 -15.87
N GLY A 65 -0.23 -6.16 -16.23
CA GLY A 65 -0.74 -7.48 -15.91
C GLY A 65 -2.17 -7.43 -15.40
N GLN A 66 -2.81 -8.59 -15.42
CA GLN A 66 -4.15 -8.76 -14.88
C GLN A 66 -4.05 -9.50 -13.56
N GLY A 67 -4.60 -8.89 -12.52
CA GLY A 67 -4.59 -9.46 -11.19
C GLY A 67 -3.31 -9.15 -10.41
N LEU A 68 -3.45 -9.17 -9.09
CA LEU A 68 -2.39 -8.76 -8.19
C LEU A 68 -1.13 -9.62 -8.31
N ALA A 69 -1.30 -10.95 -8.37
CA ALA A 69 -0.16 -11.86 -8.44
C ALA A 69 0.70 -11.61 -9.69
N THR A 70 0.05 -11.39 -10.83
CA THR A 70 0.75 -11.11 -12.09
C THR A 70 1.47 -9.76 -12.04
N VAL A 71 0.79 -8.75 -11.53
CA VAL A 71 1.38 -7.40 -11.40
C VAL A 71 2.60 -7.42 -10.48
N VAL A 72 2.51 -8.11 -9.36
CA VAL A 72 3.63 -8.23 -8.43
C VAL A 72 4.80 -8.98 -9.07
N ALA A 73 4.52 -10.09 -9.77
CA ALA A 73 5.56 -10.83 -10.47
C ALA A 73 6.27 -9.99 -11.52
N ASN A 74 5.49 -9.19 -12.29
CA ASN A 74 6.06 -8.32 -13.31
C ASN A 74 6.87 -7.17 -12.70
N ALA A 75 6.44 -6.64 -11.55
CA ALA A 75 7.15 -5.56 -10.88
C ALA A 75 8.45 -6.02 -10.23
N THR A 76 8.49 -7.24 -9.72
CA THR A 76 9.61 -7.72 -8.88
C THR A 76 10.49 -8.76 -9.57
N GLY A 77 10.01 -9.37 -10.65
CA GLY A 77 10.69 -10.49 -11.30
C GLY A 77 10.59 -11.79 -10.51
N ARG A 78 9.73 -11.84 -9.48
CA ARG A 78 9.60 -13.00 -8.60
C ARG A 78 8.14 -13.31 -8.34
N ARG A 79 7.85 -14.60 -8.16
CA ARG A 79 6.52 -15.01 -7.72
C ARG A 79 6.45 -14.91 -6.21
N ILE A 80 5.63 -13.98 -5.74
CA ILE A 80 5.42 -13.74 -4.32
C ILE A 80 3.96 -14.06 -4.00
N PRO A 81 3.69 -14.84 -2.94
CA PRO A 81 2.31 -15.08 -2.53
C PRO A 81 1.61 -13.77 -2.19
N VAL A 82 0.36 -13.62 -2.67
CA VAL A 82 -0.44 -12.43 -2.41
C VAL A 82 -1.70 -12.82 -1.64
N PRO A 83 -2.31 -11.89 -0.87
CA PRO A 83 -3.53 -12.19 -0.15
C PRO A 83 -4.64 -12.61 -1.12
N PRO A 84 -5.33 -13.74 -0.88
CA PRO A 84 -6.36 -14.21 -1.81
C PRO A 84 -7.57 -13.28 -1.91
N ALA A 85 -7.82 -12.46 -0.88
CA ALA A 85 -8.91 -11.50 -0.90
C ALA A 85 -8.61 -10.24 -1.72
N ALA A 86 -7.34 -9.99 -2.05
CA ALA A 86 -6.95 -8.80 -2.79
C ALA A 86 -6.82 -9.14 -4.28
N ALA A 87 -7.62 -8.50 -5.11
CA ALA A 87 -7.58 -8.69 -6.56
C ALA A 87 -6.65 -7.68 -7.24
N LEU A 88 -6.51 -6.49 -6.67
CA LEU A 88 -5.73 -5.38 -7.24
C LEU A 88 -4.84 -4.76 -6.15
N PRO A 89 -3.78 -4.03 -6.56
CA PRO A 89 -2.93 -3.34 -5.58
C PRO A 89 -3.69 -2.46 -4.59
N ARG A 90 -4.73 -1.76 -5.06
CA ARG A 90 -5.53 -0.87 -4.19
C ARG A 90 -6.31 -1.60 -3.11
N ASP A 91 -6.46 -2.92 -3.22
CA ASP A 91 -7.17 -3.73 -2.23
C ASP A 91 -6.29 -4.14 -1.04
N LEU A 92 -4.99 -3.91 -1.13
CA LEU A 92 -4.05 -4.28 -0.08
C LEU A 92 -4.13 -3.30 1.09
N SER A 93 -4.19 -3.84 2.31
CA SER A 93 -4.05 -3.04 3.53
C SER A 93 -2.59 -2.64 3.73
N GLY A 94 -2.33 -1.71 4.67
CA GLY A 94 -0.97 -1.33 5.01
C GLY A 94 -0.14 -2.51 5.50
N VAL A 95 -0.74 -3.38 6.30
CA VAL A 95 -0.06 -4.60 6.80
C VAL A 95 0.26 -5.55 5.65
N ASP A 96 -0.67 -5.71 4.69
CA ASP A 96 -0.44 -6.55 3.52
C ASP A 96 0.70 -6.02 2.66
N TRP A 97 0.75 -4.70 2.46
CA TRP A 97 1.84 -4.06 1.72
C TRP A 97 3.20 -4.31 2.37
N VAL A 98 3.26 -4.20 3.69
CA VAL A 98 4.52 -4.43 4.42
C VAL A 98 4.93 -5.90 4.34
N ARG A 99 3.99 -6.83 4.47
CA ARG A 99 4.28 -8.26 4.30
C ARG A 99 4.83 -8.57 2.92
N LEU A 100 4.19 -8.00 1.90
CA LEU A 100 4.61 -8.19 0.52
C LEU A 100 6.01 -7.62 0.29
N TYR A 101 6.25 -6.42 0.77
CA TYR A 101 7.56 -5.78 0.67
C TYR A 101 8.64 -6.62 1.36
N ARG A 102 8.39 -7.10 2.57
CA ARG A 102 9.34 -7.93 3.30
C ARG A 102 9.63 -9.24 2.57
N ALA A 103 8.62 -9.84 1.96
CA ALA A 103 8.81 -11.05 1.17
C ALA A 103 9.70 -10.81 -0.06
N VAL A 104 9.58 -9.64 -0.67
CA VAL A 104 10.39 -9.27 -1.83
C VAL A 104 11.85 -9.01 -1.43
N VAL A 105 12.09 -8.32 -0.32
CA VAL A 105 13.46 -8.00 0.10
C VAL A 105 14.13 -9.15 0.85
N ALA A 106 13.34 -10.09 1.38
CA ALA A 106 13.88 -11.29 2.00
C ALA A 106 14.36 -12.25 0.93
N ARG A 107 15.40 -13.00 1.25
CA ARG A 107 15.89 -14.05 0.35
C ARG A 107 15.31 -15.38 0.77
N PRO A 108 14.79 -16.18 -0.18
CA PRO A 108 14.42 -17.56 0.13
C PRO A 108 15.61 -18.34 0.68
N ALA A 109 15.31 -19.32 1.52
CA ALA A 109 16.35 -20.20 2.05
C ALA A 109 17.07 -20.90 0.90
N GLY A 110 18.41 -20.90 0.93
CA GLY A 110 19.23 -21.51 -0.11
C GLY A 110 19.54 -20.61 -1.30
N GLU A 111 18.97 -19.40 -1.37
CA GLU A 111 19.30 -18.46 -2.42
C GLU A 111 20.66 -17.81 -2.14
N PRO A 112 21.55 -17.72 -3.14
CA PRO A 112 22.86 -17.11 -2.91
C PRO A 112 22.74 -15.62 -2.62
N PRO A 113 23.70 -15.03 -1.89
CA PRO A 113 23.71 -13.60 -1.65
C PRO A 113 23.86 -12.81 -2.95
N ASP A 114 23.33 -11.58 -2.98
CA ASP A 114 23.53 -10.67 -4.11
C ASP A 114 25.01 -10.34 -4.24
N ARG A 115 25.44 -10.22 -5.47
CA ARG A 115 26.81 -9.88 -5.79
C ARG A 115 27.01 -8.39 -5.92
#